data_dca4f31dbbff0390e9cf7b1ae46061ee
#
_entry.id   dca4f31dbbff0390e9cf7b1ae46061ee
#
_cell.length_a   1.000
_cell.length_b   1.000
_cell.length_c   1.000
_cell.angle_alpha   90.00
_cell.angle_beta   90.00
_cell.angle_gamma   90.00
#
_symmetry.space_group_name_H-M   'P 1'
#
loop_
_entity.id
_entity.type
_entity.pdbx_description
1 polymer ?
#
loop_
_entity_poly.entity_id
_entity_poly.type
_entity_poly.pdbx_seq_one_letter_code
_entity_poly.pdbx_strand_id
1 'polypeptide(L)'
;MILMSASLAMAQGRIDPPDLSGVWQLAPGGGGQGPGDNLPPMTAWGKARYDANRPGYGPKAAPGGNDPILKCDPMGFPRIMFAIWPFEIIQLKGRILMFFEGHHTLREIWMDGRKLADDPDPRWYGYSVGKWEGDTLVVETNGFNEKTWLGAQGQPHSDEMRTIERYHRVDRDTIEYNLVIEDPKTYTKTWNTEPRLIKMKPGVEIPESFCVASEEEEFARRIREPAARQPGKD
;
A
#
# COMPACT_ATOMS: atom_id res chain seq x y z
N MET A 1 63.81 10.87 -22.27
CA MET A 1 63.02 11.37 -21.15
C MET A 1 61.54 11.08 -21.47
N ILE A 2 61.03 9.97 -20.96
CA ILE A 2 59.65 9.51 -21.25
C ILE A 2 58.80 9.93 -20.08
N LEU A 3 57.86 10.85 -20.34
CA LEU A 3 56.87 11.29 -19.36
C LEU A 3 55.72 10.24 -19.31
N MET A 4 55.69 9.48 -18.22
CA MET A 4 54.55 8.62 -17.88
C MET A 4 53.42 9.48 -17.29
N SER A 5 52.32 9.63 -18.03
CA SER A 5 51.09 10.23 -17.54
C SER A 5 50.34 9.18 -16.71
N ALA A 6 50.30 9.35 -15.39
CA ALA A 6 49.46 8.55 -14.52
C ALA A 6 48.02 9.10 -14.57
N SER A 7 47.12 8.36 -15.22
CA SER A 7 45.69 8.62 -15.15
C SER A 7 45.18 8.21 -13.76
N LEU A 8 44.82 9.18 -12.92
CA LEU A 8 44.03 8.94 -11.72
C LEU A 8 42.61 8.57 -12.16
N ALA A 9 42.29 7.28 -12.15
CA ALA A 9 40.91 6.83 -12.17
C ALA A 9 40.29 7.20 -10.84
N MET A 10 39.45 8.23 -10.84
CA MET A 10 38.55 8.54 -9.69
C MET A 10 37.65 7.34 -9.52
N ALA A 11 37.85 6.57 -8.45
CA ALA A 11 36.89 5.59 -7.98
C ALA A 11 35.63 6.40 -7.57
N GLN A 12 34.61 6.34 -8.41
CA GLN A 12 33.27 6.81 -8.03
C GLN A 12 32.85 5.98 -6.82
N GLY A 13 32.90 6.59 -5.64
CA GLY A 13 32.46 5.98 -4.40
C GLY A 13 31.03 5.46 -4.63
N ARG A 14 30.83 4.18 -4.41
CA ARG A 14 29.53 3.54 -4.41
C ARG A 14 28.74 4.21 -3.28
N ILE A 15 27.77 5.07 -3.61
CA ILE A 15 26.85 5.62 -2.63
C ILE A 15 26.01 4.42 -2.17
N ASP A 16 26.16 4.03 -0.92
CA ASP A 16 25.29 3.01 -0.35
C ASP A 16 23.84 3.53 -0.40
N PRO A 17 22.86 2.67 -0.75
CA PRO A 17 21.47 3.09 -0.75
C PRO A 17 21.03 3.54 0.64
N PRO A 18 20.11 4.53 0.74
CA PRO A 18 19.60 4.98 2.03
C PRO A 18 19.01 3.84 2.85
N ASP A 19 19.24 3.85 4.15
CA ASP A 19 18.59 2.90 5.06
C ASP A 19 17.18 3.41 5.38
N LEU A 20 16.16 2.62 5.02
CA LEU A 20 14.76 2.88 5.33
C LEU A 20 14.27 2.12 6.56
N SER A 21 15.14 1.36 7.23
CA SER A 21 14.76 0.55 8.40
C SER A 21 14.19 1.41 9.53
N GLY A 22 13.17 0.89 10.19
CA GLY A 22 12.52 1.52 11.32
C GLY A 22 11.00 1.46 11.25
N VAL A 23 10.36 2.00 12.29
CA VAL A 23 8.90 2.08 12.37
C VAL A 23 8.42 3.40 11.80
N TRP A 24 7.44 3.32 10.93
CA TRP A 24 6.91 4.41 10.15
C TRP A 24 5.39 4.48 10.21
N GLN A 25 4.84 5.64 9.95
CA GLN A 25 3.39 5.86 9.87
C GLN A 25 3.06 6.96 8.88
N LEU A 26 1.96 6.83 8.17
CA LEU A 26 1.46 7.89 7.29
C LEU A 26 1.22 9.16 8.12
N ALA A 27 1.67 10.32 7.61
CA ALA A 27 1.45 11.60 8.27
C ALA A 27 -0.05 11.92 8.37
N PRO A 28 -0.50 12.56 9.48
CA PRO A 28 -1.87 13.01 9.61
C PRO A 28 -2.30 13.94 8.46
N GLY A 29 -3.56 13.89 8.07
CA GLY A 29 -4.11 14.72 6.99
C GLY A 29 -3.95 14.14 5.59
N GLY A 30 -3.36 12.96 5.46
CA GLY A 30 -3.16 12.26 4.19
C GLY A 30 -4.43 11.68 3.54
N GLY A 31 -5.63 12.17 3.86
CA GLY A 31 -6.89 11.70 3.25
C GLY A 31 -7.27 10.28 3.70
N GLY A 32 -8.57 10.00 3.78
CA GLY A 32 -9.05 8.74 4.36
C GLY A 32 -8.66 7.50 3.57
N GLN A 33 -8.00 6.58 4.21
CA GLN A 33 -7.86 5.15 3.93
C GLN A 33 -7.86 4.72 2.43
N GLY A 34 -7.12 5.45 1.58
CA GLY A 34 -7.02 5.13 0.15
C GLY A 34 -6.10 6.06 -0.63
N PRO A 35 -5.87 5.78 -1.93
CA PRO A 35 -4.89 6.47 -2.76
C PRO A 35 -5.17 7.96 -3.01
N GLY A 36 -6.36 8.44 -2.75
CA GLY A 36 -6.73 9.85 -2.90
C GLY A 36 -8.08 10.06 -3.56
N ASP A 37 -8.48 11.33 -3.67
CA ASP A 37 -9.77 11.74 -4.23
C ASP A 37 -9.71 12.03 -5.74
N ASN A 38 -8.50 12.06 -6.33
CA ASN A 38 -8.25 12.27 -7.75
C ASN A 38 -8.46 11.00 -8.60
N LEU A 39 -9.55 10.27 -8.30
CA LEU A 39 -9.90 9.00 -8.92
C LEU A 39 -10.07 9.15 -10.44
N PRO A 40 -9.35 8.37 -11.27
CA PRO A 40 -9.54 8.40 -12.71
C PRO A 40 -10.94 7.92 -13.14
N PRO A 41 -11.41 8.29 -14.32
CA PRO A 41 -12.63 7.74 -14.87
C PRO A 41 -12.52 6.22 -15.01
N MET A 42 -13.59 5.53 -14.61
CA MET A 42 -13.66 4.07 -14.67
C MET A 42 -14.14 3.58 -16.02
N THR A 43 -13.74 2.37 -16.38
CA THR A 43 -14.37 1.58 -17.44
C THR A 43 -15.78 1.16 -17.01
N ALA A 44 -16.57 0.58 -17.92
CA ALA A 44 -17.87 0.02 -17.58
C ALA A 44 -17.74 -1.12 -16.53
N TRP A 45 -16.70 -1.94 -16.63
CA TRP A 45 -16.41 -3.00 -15.66
C TRP A 45 -16.07 -2.43 -14.28
N GLY A 46 -15.16 -1.47 -14.22
CA GLY A 46 -14.77 -0.82 -12.96
C GLY A 46 -15.94 -0.11 -12.29
N LYS A 47 -16.77 0.60 -13.09
CA LYS A 47 -17.96 1.29 -12.58
C LYS A 47 -18.97 0.32 -11.97
N ALA A 48 -19.25 -0.80 -12.63
CA ALA A 48 -20.17 -1.81 -12.13
C ALA A 48 -19.71 -2.39 -10.78
N ARG A 49 -18.38 -2.65 -10.63
CA ARG A 49 -17.78 -3.09 -9.37
C ARG A 49 -17.88 -2.01 -8.29
N TYR A 50 -17.54 -0.77 -8.62
CA TYR A 50 -17.62 0.35 -7.69
C TYR A 50 -19.06 0.58 -7.18
N ASP A 51 -20.05 0.49 -8.05
CA ASP A 51 -21.46 0.66 -7.70
C ASP A 51 -22.00 -0.49 -6.81
N ALA A 52 -21.44 -1.69 -6.96
CA ALA A 52 -21.77 -2.84 -6.11
C ALA A 52 -21.10 -2.79 -4.72
N ASN A 53 -20.02 -2.02 -4.57
CA ASN A 53 -19.30 -1.87 -3.32
C ASN A 53 -20.03 -0.92 -2.36
N ARG A 54 -20.24 -1.38 -1.13
CA ARG A 54 -20.93 -0.62 -0.06
C ARG A 54 -19.97 -0.43 1.10
N PRO A 55 -19.36 0.75 1.25
CA PRO A 55 -18.50 1.05 2.38
C PRO A 55 -19.22 0.82 3.72
N GLY A 56 -18.53 0.18 4.66
CA GLY A 56 -19.03 -0.01 6.03
C GLY A 56 -18.61 1.10 6.99
N TYR A 57 -17.69 1.98 6.56
CA TYR A 57 -17.11 3.06 7.35
C TYR A 57 -17.03 4.37 6.55
N GLY A 58 -16.86 5.46 7.29
CA GLY A 58 -16.65 6.79 6.70
C GLY A 58 -17.91 7.46 6.17
N PRO A 59 -17.77 8.60 5.47
CA PRO A 59 -18.88 9.44 5.04
C PRO A 59 -19.89 8.77 4.10
N LYS A 60 -19.47 7.71 3.41
CA LYS A 60 -20.31 6.93 2.48
C LYS A 60 -20.76 5.60 3.07
N ALA A 61 -20.59 5.40 4.38
CA ALA A 61 -21.04 4.17 5.04
C ALA A 61 -22.52 3.92 4.79
N ALA A 62 -22.85 2.69 4.41
CA ALA A 62 -24.22 2.27 4.16
C ALA A 62 -24.57 1.05 4.99
N PRO A 63 -25.84 0.89 5.39
CA PRO A 63 -26.32 -0.34 5.99
C PRO A 63 -26.01 -1.54 5.08
N GLY A 64 -25.53 -2.65 5.66
CA GLY A 64 -25.14 -3.83 4.91
C GLY A 64 -23.86 -3.64 4.11
N GLY A 65 -22.90 -2.90 4.64
CA GLY A 65 -21.56 -2.74 4.06
C GLY A 65 -20.94 -4.10 3.72
N ASN A 66 -20.28 -4.17 2.54
CA ASN A 66 -19.65 -5.39 2.02
C ASN A 66 -18.14 -5.25 1.84
N ASP A 67 -17.53 -4.30 2.55
CA ASP A 67 -16.08 -4.17 2.58
C ASP A 67 -15.46 -5.49 3.09
N PRO A 68 -14.55 -6.12 2.33
CA PRO A 68 -13.95 -7.41 2.69
C PRO A 68 -13.31 -7.40 4.09
N ILE A 69 -12.74 -6.28 4.52
CA ILE A 69 -12.14 -6.18 5.87
C ILE A 69 -13.14 -6.39 7.01
N LEU A 70 -14.45 -6.21 6.78
CA LEU A 70 -15.51 -6.49 7.76
C LEU A 70 -15.65 -7.98 8.08
N LYS A 71 -15.02 -8.84 7.28
CA LYS A 71 -14.97 -10.29 7.44
C LYS A 71 -13.56 -10.80 7.73
N CYS A 72 -12.66 -9.90 8.13
CA CYS A 72 -11.24 -10.17 8.36
C CYS A 72 -10.47 -10.59 7.12
N ASP A 73 -10.95 -10.31 5.93
CA ASP A 73 -10.10 -10.41 4.74
C ASP A 73 -8.95 -9.40 4.83
N PRO A 74 -7.75 -9.72 4.37
CA PRO A 74 -6.64 -8.78 4.34
C PRO A 74 -7.00 -7.48 3.63
N MET A 75 -6.50 -6.35 4.13
CA MET A 75 -6.74 -5.04 3.51
C MET A 75 -6.29 -4.97 2.06
N GLY A 76 -5.27 -5.75 1.73
CA GLY A 76 -4.63 -5.72 0.43
C GLY A 76 -3.75 -4.49 0.21
N PHE A 77 -3.04 -4.52 -0.90
CA PHE A 77 -2.21 -3.41 -1.35
C PHE A 77 -2.88 -2.70 -2.54
N PRO A 78 -2.85 -1.37 -2.63
CA PRO A 78 -2.11 -0.42 -1.79
C PRO A 78 -2.83 0.08 -0.54
N ARG A 79 -4.06 -0.34 -0.25
CA ARG A 79 -4.89 0.19 0.84
C ARG A 79 -4.16 0.18 2.19
N ILE A 80 -3.37 -0.87 2.49
CA ILE A 80 -2.64 -0.99 3.75
C ILE A 80 -1.67 0.17 3.98
N MET A 81 -1.09 0.75 2.92
CA MET A 81 -0.18 1.90 3.00
C MET A 81 -0.88 3.19 3.43
N PHE A 82 -2.20 3.26 3.24
CA PHE A 82 -3.03 4.42 3.61
C PHE A 82 -3.77 4.23 4.94
N ALA A 83 -3.53 3.10 5.61
CA ALA A 83 -4.04 2.88 6.96
C ALA A 83 -3.37 3.81 7.98
N ILE A 84 -4.08 4.09 9.07
CA ILE A 84 -3.57 4.95 10.15
C ILE A 84 -2.58 4.25 11.07
N TRP A 85 -2.40 2.95 10.89
CA TRP A 85 -1.53 2.13 11.73
C TRP A 85 -0.07 2.23 11.29
N PRO A 86 0.87 2.12 12.24
CA PRO A 86 2.28 2.06 11.92
C PRO A 86 2.65 0.76 11.20
N PHE A 87 3.80 0.80 10.54
CA PHE A 87 4.45 -0.35 9.93
C PHE A 87 5.96 -0.24 10.10
N GLU A 88 6.63 -1.36 10.12
CA GLU A 88 8.08 -1.44 10.19
C GLU A 88 8.67 -1.81 8.83
N ILE A 89 9.70 -1.08 8.40
CA ILE A 89 10.55 -1.46 7.28
C ILE A 89 11.79 -2.14 7.84
N ILE A 90 12.06 -3.35 7.36
CA ILE A 90 13.25 -4.15 7.71
C ILE A 90 14.03 -4.36 6.42
N GLN A 91 15.13 -3.63 6.26
CA GLN A 91 15.98 -3.71 5.09
C GLN A 91 17.04 -4.79 5.27
N LEU A 92 16.95 -5.86 4.46
CA LEU A 92 17.83 -7.00 4.48
C LEU A 92 18.63 -7.09 3.17
N LYS A 93 19.70 -7.88 3.18
CA LYS A 93 20.42 -8.19 1.94
C LYS A 93 19.51 -8.95 0.96
N GLY A 94 19.21 -8.34 -0.18
CA GLY A 94 18.43 -8.94 -1.26
C GLY A 94 16.91 -8.90 -1.08
N ARG A 95 16.40 -8.33 -0.01
CA ARG A 95 14.95 -8.08 0.16
C ARG A 95 14.68 -7.02 1.21
N ILE A 96 13.51 -6.40 1.09
CA ILE A 96 12.92 -5.55 2.12
C ILE A 96 11.64 -6.21 2.61
N LEU A 97 11.46 -6.25 3.93
CA LEU A 97 10.23 -6.68 4.57
C LEU A 97 9.50 -5.46 5.11
N MET A 98 8.20 -5.38 4.88
CA MET A 98 7.32 -4.39 5.47
C MET A 98 6.33 -5.12 6.37
N PHE A 99 6.43 -4.87 7.66
CA PHE A 99 5.58 -5.49 8.66
C PHE A 99 4.55 -4.48 9.15
N PHE A 100 3.27 -4.74 8.88
CA PHE A 100 2.16 -3.84 9.19
C PHE A 100 1.46 -4.28 10.47
N GLU A 101 1.12 -3.32 11.35
CA GLU A 101 0.22 -3.55 12.48
C GLU A 101 -1.14 -4.07 11.97
N GLY A 102 -1.67 -3.45 10.92
CA GLY A 102 -2.95 -3.85 10.34
C GLY A 102 -2.97 -5.33 9.92
N HIS A 103 -3.81 -6.12 10.56
CA HIS A 103 -3.92 -7.58 10.38
C HIS A 103 -2.60 -8.36 10.59
N HIS A 104 -1.63 -7.73 11.26
CA HIS A 104 -0.31 -8.33 11.54
C HIS A 104 0.36 -8.91 10.29
N THR A 105 0.34 -8.12 9.21
CA THR A 105 0.66 -8.58 7.85
C THR A 105 2.09 -8.28 7.47
N LEU A 106 2.71 -9.21 6.74
CA LEU A 106 4.03 -9.06 6.15
C LEU A 106 3.93 -8.92 4.63
N ARG A 107 4.61 -7.92 4.07
CA ARG A 107 4.86 -7.76 2.63
C ARG A 107 6.35 -7.91 2.35
N GLU A 108 6.70 -8.66 1.32
CA GLU A 108 8.09 -8.88 0.87
C GLU A 108 8.33 -8.18 -0.46
N ILE A 109 9.46 -7.47 -0.55
CA ILE A 109 9.94 -6.82 -1.76
C ILE A 109 11.31 -7.40 -2.09
N TRP A 110 11.44 -8.04 -3.25
CA TRP A 110 12.69 -8.64 -3.69
C TRP A 110 13.65 -7.60 -4.26
N MET A 111 14.88 -7.59 -3.74
CA MET A 111 15.94 -6.62 -4.08
C MET A 111 17.16 -7.28 -4.70
N ASP A 112 17.04 -8.51 -5.18
CA ASP A 112 18.14 -9.34 -5.69
C ASP A 112 18.37 -9.20 -7.21
N GLY A 113 17.69 -8.24 -7.85
CA GLY A 113 17.83 -7.94 -9.27
C GLY A 113 16.97 -8.83 -10.18
N ARG A 114 16.10 -9.68 -9.60
CA ARG A 114 15.14 -10.43 -10.41
C ARG A 114 14.17 -9.50 -11.12
N LYS A 115 13.61 -9.96 -12.22
CA LYS A 115 12.53 -9.26 -12.91
C LYS A 115 11.17 -9.53 -12.25
N LEU A 116 10.26 -8.59 -12.39
CA LEU A 116 8.85 -8.82 -12.07
C LEU A 116 8.33 -9.97 -12.94
N ALA A 117 7.65 -10.92 -12.34
CA ALA A 117 7.08 -12.06 -13.06
C ALA A 117 5.95 -11.58 -14.00
N ASP A 118 5.86 -12.16 -15.20
CA ASP A 118 4.82 -11.76 -16.16
C ASP A 118 3.43 -12.22 -15.70
N ASP A 119 3.34 -13.41 -15.09
CA ASP A 119 2.08 -14.01 -14.61
C ASP A 119 2.33 -14.70 -13.25
N PRO A 120 2.46 -13.93 -12.15
CA PRO A 120 2.62 -14.51 -10.82
C PRO A 120 1.29 -15.00 -10.26
N ASP A 121 1.35 -15.98 -9.35
CA ASP A 121 0.17 -16.43 -8.59
C ASP A 121 -0.53 -15.25 -7.89
N PRO A 122 -1.86 -15.12 -7.99
CA PRO A 122 -2.60 -14.02 -7.38
C PRO A 122 -2.47 -13.97 -5.85
N ARG A 123 -2.12 -12.80 -5.30
CA ARG A 123 -1.87 -12.56 -3.88
C ARG A 123 -2.63 -11.33 -3.39
N TRP A 124 -2.84 -11.25 -2.08
CA TRP A 124 -3.46 -10.09 -1.43
C TRP A 124 -2.60 -8.81 -1.53
N TYR A 125 -1.28 -8.97 -1.50
CA TYR A 125 -0.30 -7.86 -1.53
C TYR A 125 0.53 -7.85 -2.81
N GLY A 126 0.16 -8.68 -3.77
CA GLY A 126 0.87 -8.83 -5.03
C GLY A 126 2.25 -9.48 -4.88
N TYR A 127 3.00 -9.49 -5.97
CA TYR A 127 4.40 -9.89 -6.06
C TYR A 127 5.24 -8.65 -6.37
N SER A 128 6.17 -8.32 -5.49
CA SER A 128 6.92 -7.06 -5.54
C SER A 128 8.38 -7.28 -5.81
N VAL A 129 8.94 -6.49 -6.74
CA VAL A 129 10.38 -6.37 -6.97
C VAL A 129 10.80 -4.92 -6.82
N GLY A 130 11.96 -4.69 -6.23
CA GLY A 130 12.48 -3.35 -5.99
C GLY A 130 13.88 -3.16 -6.55
N LYS A 131 14.21 -1.91 -6.80
CA LYS A 131 15.55 -1.45 -7.17
C LYS A 131 15.79 -0.07 -6.60
N TRP A 132 17.07 0.26 -6.37
CA TRP A 132 17.46 1.62 -6.04
C TRP A 132 17.72 2.41 -7.32
N GLU A 133 17.11 3.57 -7.47
CA GLU A 133 17.40 4.59 -8.48
C GLU A 133 17.98 5.81 -7.76
N GLY A 134 19.31 5.87 -7.65
CA GLY A 134 19.97 6.86 -6.79
C GLY A 134 19.60 6.65 -5.31
N ASP A 135 18.96 7.62 -4.72
CA ASP A 135 18.48 7.64 -3.32
C ASP A 135 17.01 7.23 -3.15
N THR A 136 16.37 6.83 -4.24
CA THR A 136 14.96 6.47 -4.27
C THR A 136 14.79 4.98 -4.47
N LEU A 137 14.08 4.32 -3.55
CA LEU A 137 13.62 2.95 -3.74
C LEU A 137 12.41 2.96 -4.68
N VAL A 138 12.52 2.24 -5.80
CA VAL A 138 11.42 2.03 -6.74
C VAL A 138 10.95 0.59 -6.63
N VAL A 139 9.65 0.39 -6.42
CA VAL A 139 9.04 -0.94 -6.28
C VAL A 139 7.95 -1.11 -7.33
N GLU A 140 8.04 -2.17 -8.09
CA GLU A 140 7.02 -2.58 -9.05
C GLU A 140 6.30 -3.82 -8.51
N THR A 141 4.97 -3.84 -8.61
CA THR A 141 4.13 -4.94 -8.09
C THR A 141 3.05 -5.30 -9.08
N ASN A 142 2.81 -6.60 -9.25
CA ASN A 142 1.68 -7.17 -10.00
C ASN A 142 1.16 -8.44 -9.29
N GLY A 143 0.29 -9.23 -9.95
CA GLY A 143 -0.24 -10.48 -9.38
C GLY A 143 -1.14 -10.23 -8.18
N PHE A 144 -2.03 -9.26 -8.27
CA PHE A 144 -3.06 -9.01 -7.27
C PHE A 144 -4.27 -9.92 -7.51
N ASN A 145 -4.92 -10.36 -6.42
CA ASN A 145 -6.25 -10.92 -6.52
C ASN A 145 -7.31 -9.78 -6.54
N GLU A 146 -8.49 -10.05 -7.08
CA GLU A 146 -9.57 -9.05 -7.20
C GLU A 146 -10.41 -8.90 -5.91
N LYS A 147 -9.94 -9.37 -4.75
CA LYS A 147 -10.74 -9.52 -3.54
C LYS A 147 -10.69 -8.31 -2.61
N THR A 148 -9.83 -7.32 -2.89
CA THR A 148 -9.63 -6.15 -2.05
C THR A 148 -10.11 -4.87 -2.70
N TRP A 149 -10.21 -3.81 -1.92
CA TRP A 149 -10.45 -2.47 -2.40
C TRP A 149 -9.19 -1.63 -2.29
N LEU A 150 -9.04 -0.62 -3.16
CA LEU A 150 -7.92 0.33 -3.09
C LEU A 150 -8.05 1.31 -1.92
N GLY A 151 -9.25 1.49 -1.40
CA GLY A 151 -9.53 2.38 -0.28
C GLY A 151 -10.86 2.09 0.37
N ALA A 152 -11.12 2.67 1.54
CA ALA A 152 -12.33 2.47 2.33
C ALA A 152 -13.63 2.93 1.65
N GLN A 153 -13.51 3.65 0.52
CA GLN A 153 -14.68 4.12 -0.22
C GLN A 153 -15.13 3.17 -1.33
N GLY A 154 -14.53 1.97 -1.39
CA GLY A 154 -14.95 0.93 -2.31
C GLY A 154 -14.33 1.01 -3.71
N GLN A 155 -13.23 1.75 -3.89
CA GLN A 155 -12.53 1.81 -5.18
C GLN A 155 -12.04 0.40 -5.56
N PRO A 156 -12.53 -0.16 -6.67
CA PRO A 156 -12.14 -1.51 -7.09
C PRO A 156 -10.79 -1.52 -7.78
N HIS A 157 -10.23 -2.71 -7.91
CA HIS A 157 -9.16 -3.01 -8.86
C HIS A 157 -9.40 -4.38 -9.49
N SER A 158 -8.63 -4.68 -10.54
CA SER A 158 -8.64 -5.97 -11.20
C SER A 158 -7.37 -6.76 -10.91
N ASP A 159 -7.32 -7.98 -11.44
CA ASP A 159 -6.14 -8.85 -11.49
C ASP A 159 -5.05 -8.32 -12.45
N GLU A 160 -5.42 -7.45 -13.40
CA GLU A 160 -4.49 -6.80 -14.32
C GLU A 160 -3.76 -5.61 -13.67
N MET A 161 -4.10 -5.25 -12.43
CA MET A 161 -3.49 -4.12 -11.75
C MET A 161 -1.97 -4.29 -11.61
N ARG A 162 -1.25 -3.20 -11.92
CA ARG A 162 0.16 -3.01 -11.62
C ARG A 162 0.34 -1.74 -10.80
N THR A 163 1.33 -1.72 -9.93
CA THR A 163 1.68 -0.52 -9.17
C THR A 163 3.16 -0.23 -9.27
N ILE A 164 3.48 1.06 -9.26
CA ILE A 164 4.85 1.57 -9.17
C ILE A 164 4.89 2.51 -7.97
N GLU A 165 5.74 2.18 -7.00
CA GLU A 165 5.95 2.96 -5.79
C GLU A 165 7.33 3.59 -5.81
N ARG A 166 7.44 4.78 -5.22
CA ARG A 166 8.70 5.46 -5.00
C ARG A 166 8.78 5.92 -3.55
N TYR A 167 9.84 5.50 -2.87
CA TYR A 167 10.16 5.88 -1.50
C TYR A 167 11.45 6.70 -1.53
N HIS A 168 11.33 7.99 -1.29
CA HIS A 168 12.45 8.91 -1.20
C HIS A 168 12.57 9.42 0.23
N ARG A 169 13.68 9.09 0.91
CA ARG A 169 13.94 9.58 2.26
C ARG A 169 14.46 11.01 2.19
N VAL A 170 13.58 12.00 2.43
CA VAL A 170 13.89 13.42 2.29
C VAL A 170 14.66 13.96 3.48
N ASP A 171 14.52 13.36 4.64
CA ASP A 171 15.29 13.63 5.86
C ASP A 171 15.33 12.40 6.78
N ARG A 172 15.93 12.56 7.97
CA ARG A 172 16.06 11.46 8.93
C ARG A 172 14.72 10.78 9.25
N ASP A 173 13.67 11.57 9.40
CA ASP A 173 12.40 11.13 9.98
C ASP A 173 11.23 11.20 8.97
N THR A 174 11.55 11.43 7.67
CA THR A 174 10.53 11.61 6.62
C THR A 174 10.87 10.85 5.36
N ILE A 175 9.89 10.09 4.87
CA ILE A 175 9.88 9.51 3.52
C ILE A 175 8.76 10.19 2.72
N GLU A 176 9.08 10.68 1.52
CA GLU A 176 8.10 11.01 0.50
C GLU A 176 7.74 9.73 -0.25
N TYR A 177 6.45 9.44 -0.28
CA TYR A 177 5.89 8.25 -0.91
C TYR A 177 5.00 8.64 -2.09
N ASN A 178 5.32 8.11 -3.26
CA ASN A 178 4.58 8.30 -4.50
C ASN A 178 4.09 6.94 -5.00
N LEU A 179 2.84 6.88 -5.45
CA LEU A 179 2.22 5.67 -5.97
C LEU A 179 1.58 5.96 -7.32
N VAL A 180 1.85 5.08 -8.28
CA VAL A 180 1.18 5.02 -9.58
C VAL A 180 0.44 3.70 -9.67
N ILE A 181 -0.83 3.73 -10.10
CA ILE A 181 -1.68 2.56 -10.30
C ILE A 181 -2.04 2.49 -11.79
N GLU A 182 -1.71 1.37 -12.41
CA GLU A 182 -2.06 1.01 -13.77
C GLU A 182 -3.01 -0.18 -13.72
N ASP A 183 -4.27 0.04 -14.12
CA ASP A 183 -5.29 -1.00 -14.13
C ASP A 183 -6.26 -0.70 -15.29
N PRO A 184 -5.90 -1.08 -16.53
CA PRO A 184 -6.68 -0.74 -17.73
C PRO A 184 -8.05 -1.41 -17.77
N LYS A 185 -8.24 -2.52 -17.06
CA LYS A 185 -9.55 -3.18 -16.92
C LYS A 185 -10.50 -2.36 -16.04
N THR A 186 -9.95 -1.65 -15.04
CA THR A 186 -10.76 -0.87 -14.10
C THR A 186 -10.84 0.61 -14.46
N TYR A 187 -9.72 1.23 -14.86
CA TYR A 187 -9.59 2.67 -15.08
C TYR A 187 -9.20 2.99 -16.52
N THR A 188 -9.74 4.06 -17.07
CA THR A 188 -9.43 4.49 -18.45
C THR A 188 -8.11 5.24 -18.58
N LYS A 189 -7.48 5.56 -17.45
CA LYS A 189 -6.18 6.26 -17.37
C LYS A 189 -5.39 5.74 -16.18
N THR A 190 -4.06 5.80 -16.28
CA THR A 190 -3.16 5.60 -15.17
C THR A 190 -3.50 6.57 -14.02
N TRP A 191 -3.54 6.06 -12.80
CA TRP A 191 -3.79 6.83 -11.61
C TRP A 191 -2.47 7.24 -10.96
N ASN A 192 -2.07 8.49 -11.18
CA ASN A 192 -0.99 9.10 -10.42
C ASN A 192 -1.59 9.66 -9.13
N THR A 193 -1.30 9.03 -8.02
CA THR A 193 -1.84 9.45 -6.73
C THR A 193 -1.13 10.71 -6.23
N GLU A 194 -1.73 11.40 -5.28
CA GLU A 194 -1.05 12.51 -4.62
C GLU A 194 0.10 12.00 -3.75
N PRO A 195 1.26 12.68 -3.74
CA PRO A 195 2.36 12.34 -2.86
C PRO A 195 1.94 12.32 -1.39
N ARG A 196 2.48 11.38 -0.63
CA ARG A 196 2.23 11.24 0.81
C ARG A 196 3.53 11.35 1.59
N LEU A 197 3.44 11.87 2.79
CA LEU A 197 4.55 11.85 3.72
C LEU A 197 4.36 10.72 4.73
N ILE A 198 5.41 9.96 4.94
CA ILE A 198 5.50 8.91 5.94
C ILE A 198 6.50 9.38 6.98
N LYS A 199 6.12 9.33 8.25
CA LYS A 199 6.93 9.84 9.36
C LYS A 199 7.45 8.70 10.23
N MET A 200 8.72 8.79 10.61
CA MET A 200 9.34 7.86 11.54
C MET A 200 8.69 7.96 12.93
N LYS A 201 8.57 6.85 13.59
CA LYS A 201 8.01 6.68 14.95
C LYS A 201 9.05 6.05 15.88
N PRO A 202 10.05 6.82 16.34
CA PRO A 202 11.09 6.27 17.22
C PRO A 202 10.50 5.69 18.50
N GLY A 203 10.93 4.48 18.87
CA GLY A 203 10.51 3.83 20.12
C GLY A 203 9.09 3.27 20.12
N VAL A 204 8.39 3.29 18.97
CA VAL A 204 7.11 2.61 18.82
C VAL A 204 7.37 1.15 18.43
N GLU A 205 6.71 0.24 19.12
CA GLU A 205 6.65 -1.18 18.77
C GLU A 205 5.39 -1.44 17.96
N ILE A 206 5.43 -2.41 17.06
CA ILE A 206 4.24 -2.87 16.34
C ILE A 206 3.47 -3.82 17.26
N PRO A 207 2.29 -3.42 17.76
CA PRO A 207 1.51 -4.28 18.65
C PRO A 207 0.90 -5.46 17.87
N GLU A 208 0.57 -6.50 18.60
CA GLU A 208 -0.22 -7.60 18.07
C GLU A 208 -1.64 -7.10 17.73
N SER A 209 -2.03 -7.27 16.47
CA SER A 209 -3.34 -6.82 15.97
C SER A 209 -3.86 -7.80 14.94
N PHE A 210 -4.66 -8.75 15.41
CA PHE A 210 -5.33 -9.72 14.54
C PHE A 210 -6.81 -9.38 14.38
N CYS A 211 -7.34 -9.58 13.19
CA CYS A 211 -8.77 -9.66 12.99
C CYS A 211 -9.21 -11.11 13.22
N VAL A 212 -10.18 -11.32 14.10
CA VAL A 212 -10.71 -12.65 14.42
C VAL A 212 -12.15 -12.72 13.92
N ALA A 213 -12.42 -13.53 12.90
CA ALA A 213 -13.70 -13.57 12.22
C ALA A 213 -14.89 -13.83 13.15
N SER A 214 -14.73 -14.73 14.15
CA SER A 214 -15.80 -14.98 15.13
C SER A 214 -16.12 -13.79 16.03
N GLU A 215 -15.12 -12.97 16.35
CA GLU A 215 -15.31 -11.73 17.14
C GLU A 215 -15.98 -10.65 16.29
N GLU A 216 -15.59 -10.53 15.02
CA GLU A 216 -16.20 -9.60 14.07
C GLU A 216 -17.68 -9.96 13.78
N GLU A 217 -18.01 -11.23 13.64
CA GLU A 217 -19.39 -11.70 13.48
C GLU A 217 -20.22 -11.37 14.72
N GLU A 218 -19.68 -11.58 15.91
CA GLU A 218 -20.37 -11.27 17.17
C GLU A 218 -20.57 -9.75 17.34
N PHE A 219 -19.54 -8.94 17.00
CA PHE A 219 -19.67 -7.49 16.99
C PHE A 219 -20.68 -7.01 15.96
N ALA A 220 -20.68 -7.58 14.76
CA ALA A 220 -21.66 -7.26 13.74
C ALA A 220 -23.07 -7.54 14.21
N ARG A 221 -23.32 -8.71 14.77
CA ARG A 221 -24.61 -9.14 15.27
C ARG A 221 -25.13 -8.29 16.43
N ARG A 222 -24.26 -7.94 17.38
CA ARG A 222 -24.66 -7.22 18.61
C ARG A 222 -24.72 -5.71 18.45
N ILE A 223 -23.87 -5.14 17.63
CA ILE A 223 -23.65 -3.69 17.59
C ILE A 223 -23.97 -3.12 16.20
N ARG A 224 -23.26 -3.58 15.16
CA ARG A 224 -23.33 -2.97 13.83
C ARG A 224 -24.71 -3.10 13.18
N GLU A 225 -25.28 -4.29 13.17
CA GLU A 225 -26.59 -4.53 12.56
C GLU A 225 -27.74 -3.83 13.32
N PRO A 226 -27.81 -3.90 14.66
CA PRO A 226 -28.81 -3.14 15.40
C PRO A 226 -28.68 -1.63 15.22
N ALA A 227 -27.46 -1.09 15.19
CA ALA A 227 -27.22 0.33 14.95
C ALA A 227 -27.69 0.77 13.55
N ALA A 228 -27.46 -0.06 12.53
CA ALA A 228 -27.90 0.20 11.17
C ALA A 228 -29.43 0.14 10.97
N ARG A 229 -30.15 -0.55 11.87
CA ARG A 229 -31.61 -0.68 11.82
C ARG A 229 -32.34 0.45 12.57
N GLN A 230 -31.63 1.28 13.35
CA GLN A 230 -32.25 2.44 14.01
C GLN A 230 -32.45 3.54 12.95
N PRO A 231 -33.69 3.95 12.62
CA PRO A 231 -33.92 5.12 11.79
C PRO A 231 -33.33 6.33 12.52
N GLY A 232 -32.59 7.16 11.76
CA GLY A 232 -31.86 8.29 12.30
C GLY A 232 -32.65 9.09 13.28
N LYS A 233 -32.02 9.43 14.40
CA LYS A 233 -32.43 10.58 15.18
C LYS A 233 -31.92 11.79 14.43
N ASP A 234 -32.79 12.41 13.63
CA ASP A 234 -32.63 13.77 13.15
C ASP A 234 -32.58 14.77 14.32
#